data_4d6871389a31d231efe7b0cb29943608
#
_entry.id   4d6871389a31d231efe7b0cb29943608
#
_cell.length_a   1.000
_cell.length_b   1.000
_cell.length_c   1.000
_cell.angle_alpha   90.00
_cell.angle_beta   90.00
_cell.angle_gamma   90.00
#
_symmetry.space_group_name_H-M   'P 1'
#
loop_
_entity.id
_entity.type
_entity.pdbx_description
1 polymer ?
#
loop_
_entity_poly.entity_id
_entity_poly.type
_entity_poly.pdbx_seq_one_letter_code
_entity_poly.pdbx_strand_id
1 'polypeptide(L)'
;TKFSMVRFGNVLGSSGSVVPLFRKQISTGGPVTVTHPEVTRYFMTVQEAAQLVIQAGSMATGGDVFVLDMHEPIRIVDLAKKMIHLIGYDIKDENSYRGDIAIEYTGLRPGEKLYEELLIGESVTGTEHPKIMRAEEETLSWDSLQRLLERLETACQNIDLPEIRKVLMEAVDGFEPKEEASDPLWEIYYANLHSDSTESSEKLAQSSSIEQKVTPLFKK
;
A
#
# COMPACT_ATOMS: atom_id res chain seq x y z
N THR A 1 14.01 8.24 24.37
CA THR A 1 12.74 7.68 23.86
C THR A 1 13.00 6.31 23.25
N LYS A 2 12.12 5.33 23.48
CA LYS A 2 12.15 4.01 22.85
C LYS A 2 11.19 4.03 21.67
N PHE A 3 11.66 3.55 20.53
CA PHE A 3 10.85 3.40 19.32
C PHE A 3 10.71 1.91 19.01
N SER A 4 9.53 1.48 18.66
CA SER A 4 9.22 0.14 18.21
C SER A 4 8.11 0.22 17.16
N MET A 5 8.07 -0.73 16.25
CA MET A 5 7.07 -0.79 15.19
C MET A 5 6.07 -1.91 15.48
N VAL A 6 4.86 -1.74 14.97
CA VAL A 6 3.84 -2.77 14.98
C VAL A 6 3.30 -2.94 13.55
N ARG A 7 3.35 -4.16 13.02
CA ARG A 7 2.81 -4.54 11.71
C ARG A 7 1.50 -5.28 11.89
N PHE A 8 0.51 -4.87 11.14
CA PHE A 8 -0.79 -5.54 11.05
C PHE A 8 -1.45 -5.22 9.70
N GLY A 9 -2.44 -6.01 9.33
CA GLY A 9 -3.15 -5.85 8.06
C GLY A 9 -4.19 -4.73 8.10
N ASN A 10 -5.24 -4.89 7.32
CA ASN A 10 -6.24 -3.85 7.14
C ASN A 10 -7.16 -3.73 8.37
N VAL A 11 -7.51 -2.50 8.71
CA VAL A 11 -8.47 -2.23 9.77
C VAL A 11 -9.85 -1.96 9.17
N LEU A 12 -10.85 -2.74 9.60
CA LEU A 12 -12.21 -2.62 9.12
C LEU A 12 -12.79 -1.22 9.35
N GLY A 13 -13.37 -0.65 8.29
CA GLY A 13 -14.05 0.64 8.37
C GLY A 13 -13.12 1.87 8.44
N SER A 14 -11.82 1.71 8.26
CA SER A 14 -10.89 2.84 8.15
C SER A 14 -11.21 3.73 6.94
N SER A 15 -10.85 5.02 7.03
CA SER A 15 -11.08 5.98 5.94
C SER A 15 -10.37 5.53 4.65
N GLY A 16 -11.08 5.57 3.51
CA GLY A 16 -10.55 5.15 2.22
C GLY A 16 -10.42 3.63 2.04
N SER A 17 -10.86 2.82 3.02
CA SER A 17 -10.80 1.36 2.91
C SER A 17 -11.94 0.77 2.07
N VAL A 18 -11.81 -0.53 1.78
CA VAL A 18 -12.74 -1.28 0.93
C VAL A 18 -14.18 -1.29 1.45
N VAL A 19 -14.40 -1.33 2.77
CA VAL A 19 -15.75 -1.39 3.36
C VAL A 19 -16.57 -0.12 3.10
N PRO A 20 -16.07 1.10 3.36
CA PRO A 20 -16.75 2.33 2.94
C PRO A 20 -16.98 2.42 1.43
N LEU A 21 -16.02 1.98 0.62
CA LEU A 21 -16.16 1.97 -0.83
C LEU A 21 -17.33 1.08 -1.27
N PHE A 22 -17.36 -0.17 -0.82
CA PHE A 22 -18.43 -1.11 -1.16
C PHE A 22 -19.79 -0.62 -0.68
N ARG A 23 -19.87 -0.09 0.54
CA ARG A 23 -21.12 0.51 1.05
C ARG A 23 -21.63 1.61 0.13
N LYS A 24 -20.75 2.49 -0.34
CA LYS A 24 -21.10 3.56 -1.27
C LYS A 24 -21.59 2.98 -2.61
N GLN A 25 -20.85 2.03 -3.19
CA GLN A 25 -21.21 1.40 -4.46
C GLN A 25 -22.55 0.68 -4.37
N ILE A 26 -22.80 -0.09 -3.32
CA ILE A 26 -24.08 -0.77 -3.12
C ILE A 26 -25.23 0.24 -2.97
N SER A 27 -25.03 1.32 -2.21
CA SER A 27 -26.07 2.35 -2.00
C SER A 27 -26.47 3.10 -3.29
N THR A 28 -25.60 3.08 -4.30
CA THR A 28 -25.86 3.71 -5.61
C THR A 28 -26.33 2.71 -6.68
N GLY A 29 -26.61 1.45 -6.30
CA GLY A 29 -27.08 0.42 -7.23
C GLY A 29 -25.97 -0.40 -7.89
N GLY A 30 -24.73 -0.28 -7.44
CA GLY A 30 -23.59 -1.00 -7.98
C GLY A 30 -22.98 -0.35 -9.24
N PRO A 31 -22.08 -1.07 -9.94
CA PRO A 31 -21.50 -2.34 -9.54
C PRO A 31 -20.54 -2.20 -8.34
N VAL A 32 -20.31 -3.31 -7.63
CA VAL A 32 -19.22 -3.41 -6.66
C VAL A 32 -17.95 -3.83 -7.41
N THR A 33 -16.89 -3.02 -7.28
CA THR A 33 -15.64 -3.27 -8.01
C THR A 33 -14.61 -3.97 -7.12
N VAL A 34 -14.08 -5.09 -7.62
CA VAL A 34 -13.01 -5.87 -6.99
C VAL A 34 -11.84 -5.98 -7.95
N THR A 35 -10.62 -5.80 -7.48
CA THR A 35 -9.45 -5.76 -8.35
C THR A 35 -9.11 -7.14 -8.94
N HIS A 36 -9.31 -8.23 -8.19
CA HIS A 36 -9.09 -9.58 -8.68
C HIS A 36 -9.92 -10.59 -7.86
N PRO A 37 -10.46 -11.67 -8.46
CA PRO A 37 -11.30 -12.65 -7.75
C PRO A 37 -10.57 -13.34 -6.58
N GLU A 38 -9.27 -13.48 -6.66
CA GLU A 38 -8.47 -14.17 -5.65
C GLU A 38 -7.71 -13.25 -4.70
N VAL A 39 -7.88 -11.94 -4.82
CA VAL A 39 -7.20 -11.00 -3.91
C VAL A 39 -7.66 -11.21 -2.47
N THR A 40 -6.69 -11.42 -1.60
CA THR A 40 -6.94 -11.60 -0.16
C THR A 40 -6.31 -10.48 0.65
N ARG A 41 -6.94 -10.17 1.79
CA ARG A 41 -6.39 -9.24 2.79
C ARG A 41 -6.70 -9.74 4.18
N TYR A 42 -5.85 -9.39 5.11
CA TYR A 42 -6.09 -9.61 6.53
C TYR A 42 -6.89 -8.45 7.10
N PHE A 43 -7.82 -8.75 7.98
CA PHE A 43 -8.65 -7.74 8.62
C PHE A 43 -8.69 -7.89 10.13
N MET A 44 -8.74 -6.76 10.81
CA MET A 44 -9.06 -6.68 12.25
C MET A 44 -9.95 -5.47 12.51
N THR A 45 -10.57 -5.44 13.67
CA THR A 45 -11.35 -4.29 14.11
C THR A 45 -10.43 -3.17 14.63
N VAL A 46 -10.92 -1.93 14.63
CA VAL A 46 -10.19 -0.79 15.22
C VAL A 46 -9.86 -1.06 16.69
N GLN A 47 -10.80 -1.67 17.40
CA GLN A 47 -10.64 -1.96 18.83
C GLN A 47 -9.55 -2.99 19.09
N GLU A 48 -9.50 -4.07 18.30
CA GLU A 48 -8.43 -5.08 18.38
C GLU A 48 -7.08 -4.45 18.06
N ALA A 49 -6.99 -3.70 16.97
CA ALA A 49 -5.75 -3.03 16.58
C ALA A 49 -5.22 -2.12 17.69
N ALA A 50 -6.10 -1.28 18.25
CA ALA A 50 -5.73 -0.36 19.32
C ALA A 50 -5.26 -1.09 20.58
N GLN A 51 -5.97 -2.13 21.01
CA GLN A 51 -5.61 -2.93 22.18
C GLN A 51 -4.26 -3.63 22.00
N LEU A 52 -4.04 -4.28 20.84
CA LEU A 52 -2.80 -5.00 20.56
C LEU A 52 -1.61 -4.04 20.40
N VAL A 53 -1.81 -2.84 19.83
CA VAL A 53 -0.74 -1.82 19.78
C VAL A 53 -0.34 -1.33 21.17
N ILE A 54 -1.30 -1.10 22.06
CA ILE A 54 -1.01 -0.72 23.46
C ILE A 54 -0.27 -1.85 24.16
N GLN A 55 -0.70 -3.10 23.96
CA GLN A 55 -0.06 -4.27 24.54
C GLN A 55 1.39 -4.46 24.02
N ALA A 56 1.60 -4.33 22.70
CA ALA A 56 2.93 -4.35 22.10
C ALA A 56 3.83 -3.25 22.69
N GLY A 57 3.28 -2.04 22.84
CA GLY A 57 4.00 -0.92 23.45
C GLY A 57 4.45 -1.19 24.89
N SER A 58 3.67 -1.95 25.67
CA SER A 58 4.05 -2.33 27.04
C SER A 58 5.24 -3.30 27.10
N MET A 59 5.41 -4.13 26.07
CA MET A 59 6.50 -5.11 25.95
C MET A 59 7.73 -4.54 25.23
N ALA A 60 7.63 -3.32 24.70
CA ALA A 60 8.66 -2.73 23.84
C ALA A 60 9.92 -2.37 24.63
N THR A 61 11.07 -2.80 24.13
CA THR A 61 12.39 -2.51 24.68
C THR A 61 13.14 -1.46 23.87
N GLY A 62 12.71 -1.22 22.63
CA GLY A 62 13.27 -0.34 21.63
C GLY A 62 13.92 -1.10 20.48
N GLY A 63 13.66 -0.67 19.25
CA GLY A 63 14.08 -1.36 18.03
C GLY A 63 13.26 -2.61 17.69
N ASP A 64 12.22 -2.90 18.48
CA ASP A 64 11.37 -4.07 18.22
C ASP A 64 10.47 -3.85 17.01
N VAL A 65 10.24 -4.92 16.27
CA VAL A 65 9.21 -5.02 15.25
C VAL A 65 8.20 -6.08 15.67
N PHE A 66 7.03 -5.64 16.10
CA PHE A 66 5.96 -6.56 16.47
C PHE A 66 5.06 -6.84 15.29
N VAL A 67 4.62 -8.08 15.16
CA VAL A 67 3.66 -8.53 14.15
C VAL A 67 2.44 -9.06 14.86
N LEU A 68 1.27 -8.52 14.52
CA LEU A 68 0.02 -8.96 15.12
C LEU A 68 -0.55 -10.15 14.37
N ASP A 69 -1.06 -11.14 15.12
CA ASP A 69 -1.81 -12.24 14.54
C ASP A 69 -3.11 -11.74 13.93
N MET A 70 -3.22 -11.88 12.62
CA MET A 70 -4.35 -11.40 11.82
C MET A 70 -5.35 -12.50 11.47
N HIS A 71 -5.19 -13.70 12.03
CA HIS A 71 -5.97 -14.88 11.68
C HIS A 71 -5.89 -15.24 10.18
N GLU A 72 -6.97 -15.78 9.61
CA GLU A 72 -7.02 -16.18 8.22
C GLU A 72 -7.30 -14.99 7.28
N PRO A 73 -6.64 -14.95 6.11
CA PRO A 73 -6.90 -13.92 5.13
C PRO A 73 -8.30 -14.10 4.51
N ILE A 74 -8.96 -12.99 4.24
CA ILE A 74 -10.30 -12.96 3.66
C ILE A 74 -10.22 -12.54 2.19
N ARG A 75 -10.84 -13.29 1.29
CA ARG A 75 -10.99 -12.88 -0.10
C ARG A 75 -11.90 -11.65 -0.19
N ILE A 76 -11.45 -10.64 -0.90
CA ILE A 76 -12.20 -9.38 -1.03
C ILE A 76 -13.54 -9.57 -1.73
N VAL A 77 -13.61 -10.50 -2.68
CA VAL A 77 -14.89 -10.85 -3.32
C VAL A 77 -15.89 -11.45 -2.34
N ASP A 78 -15.44 -12.26 -1.37
CA ASP A 78 -16.34 -12.84 -0.37
C ASP A 78 -16.84 -11.77 0.62
N LEU A 79 -16.00 -10.80 0.94
CA LEU A 79 -16.40 -9.61 1.71
C LEU A 79 -17.46 -8.80 0.94
N ALA A 80 -17.27 -8.57 -0.37
CA ALA A 80 -18.24 -7.89 -1.21
C ALA A 80 -19.60 -8.61 -1.22
N LYS A 81 -19.60 -9.93 -1.44
CA LYS A 81 -20.81 -10.77 -1.42
C LYS A 81 -21.54 -10.67 -0.09
N LYS A 82 -20.82 -10.82 1.02
CA LYS A 82 -21.41 -10.69 2.36
C LYS A 82 -22.02 -9.30 2.59
N MET A 83 -21.38 -8.24 2.14
CA MET A 83 -21.91 -6.88 2.30
C MET A 83 -23.17 -6.65 1.47
N ILE A 84 -23.24 -7.15 0.23
CA ILE A 84 -24.43 -7.07 -0.61
C ILE A 84 -25.61 -7.73 0.09
N HIS A 85 -25.43 -8.97 0.57
CA HIS A 85 -26.49 -9.72 1.26
C HIS A 85 -26.91 -9.07 2.59
N LEU A 86 -25.95 -8.56 3.38
CA LEU A 86 -26.25 -7.89 4.67
C LEU A 86 -27.08 -6.60 4.49
N ILE A 87 -26.98 -5.96 3.34
CA ILE A 87 -27.78 -4.75 3.01
C ILE A 87 -29.16 -5.14 2.47
N GLY A 88 -29.38 -6.43 2.15
CA GLY A 88 -30.67 -6.96 1.68
C GLY A 88 -30.80 -7.07 0.18
N TYR A 89 -29.69 -7.02 -0.56
CA TYR A 89 -29.67 -7.20 -2.00
C TYR A 89 -29.13 -8.58 -2.41
N ASP A 90 -29.52 -9.02 -3.60
CA ASP A 90 -28.97 -10.20 -4.23
C ASP A 90 -27.88 -9.86 -5.23
N ILE A 91 -26.90 -10.76 -5.36
CA ILE A 91 -25.83 -10.63 -6.34
C ILE A 91 -26.42 -10.90 -7.72
N LYS A 92 -26.16 -9.99 -8.67
CA LYS A 92 -26.58 -10.16 -10.05
C LYS A 92 -25.83 -11.32 -10.69
N ASP A 93 -26.60 -12.29 -11.18
CA ASP A 93 -26.07 -13.43 -11.94
C ASP A 93 -25.80 -12.99 -13.39
N GLU A 94 -24.60 -13.22 -13.88
CA GLU A 94 -24.20 -12.90 -15.25
C GLU A 94 -25.04 -13.61 -16.31
N ASN A 95 -25.59 -14.80 -15.97
CA ASN A 95 -26.31 -15.65 -16.91
C ASN A 95 -27.84 -15.48 -16.86
N SER A 96 -28.40 -14.89 -15.80
CA SER A 96 -29.87 -14.90 -15.59
C SER A 96 -30.54 -13.54 -15.53
N TYR A 97 -29.79 -12.44 -15.62
CA TYR A 97 -30.31 -11.07 -15.39
C TYR A 97 -31.08 -10.89 -14.06
N ARG A 98 -30.97 -11.85 -13.15
CA ARG A 98 -31.57 -11.81 -11.81
C ARG A 98 -30.53 -11.25 -10.81
N GLY A 99 -31.05 -10.61 -9.79
CA GLY A 99 -30.24 -9.97 -8.77
C GLY A 99 -30.13 -8.46 -8.96
N ASP A 100 -29.63 -7.80 -7.93
CA ASP A 100 -29.67 -6.34 -7.82
C ASP A 100 -28.30 -5.71 -8.10
N ILE A 101 -27.24 -6.30 -7.54
CA ILE A 101 -25.88 -5.71 -7.53
C ILE A 101 -24.89 -6.61 -8.25
N ALA A 102 -24.28 -6.09 -9.30
CA ALA A 102 -23.20 -6.79 -10.02
C ALA A 102 -21.86 -6.63 -9.26
N ILE A 103 -20.98 -7.63 -9.41
CA ILE A 103 -19.57 -7.54 -9.00
C ILE A 103 -18.74 -7.52 -10.29
N GLU A 104 -17.90 -6.49 -10.43
CA GLU A 104 -17.03 -6.31 -11.58
C GLU A 104 -15.56 -6.41 -11.17
N TYR A 105 -14.75 -7.07 -12.03
CA TYR A 105 -13.30 -7.18 -11.82
C TYR A 105 -12.55 -6.15 -12.66
N THR A 106 -11.77 -5.29 -11.99
CA THR A 106 -11.10 -4.15 -12.63
C THR A 106 -9.64 -4.43 -13.02
N GLY A 107 -9.08 -5.56 -12.61
CA GLY A 107 -7.65 -5.83 -12.68
C GLY A 107 -6.88 -5.27 -11.47
N LEU A 108 -5.74 -5.90 -11.16
CA LEU A 108 -4.84 -5.42 -10.13
C LEU A 108 -4.24 -4.07 -10.56
N ARG A 109 -4.08 -3.17 -9.61
CA ARG A 109 -3.39 -1.89 -9.83
C ARG A 109 -1.87 -2.11 -9.88
N PRO A 110 -1.10 -1.22 -10.52
CA PRO A 110 0.34 -1.26 -10.43
C PRO A 110 0.81 -1.31 -8.96
N GLY A 111 1.68 -2.26 -8.62
CA GLY A 111 2.16 -2.48 -7.26
C GLY A 111 1.16 -3.12 -6.28
N GLU A 112 -0.07 -3.44 -6.70
CA GLU A 112 -1.02 -4.14 -5.84
C GLU A 112 -0.68 -5.63 -5.73
N LYS A 113 -0.46 -6.11 -4.48
CA LYS A 113 -0.22 -7.53 -4.22
C LYS A 113 -1.51 -8.33 -4.28
N LEU A 114 -1.48 -9.50 -4.90
CA LEU A 114 -2.59 -10.46 -4.89
C LEU A 114 -2.81 -11.01 -3.47
N TYR A 115 -1.73 -11.35 -2.80
CA TYR A 115 -1.71 -11.83 -1.41
C TYR A 115 -0.90 -10.86 -0.54
N GLU A 116 -1.40 -10.60 0.66
CA GLU A 116 -0.73 -9.74 1.63
C GLU A 116 0.35 -10.52 2.37
N GLU A 117 1.51 -9.93 2.54
CA GLU A 117 2.61 -10.45 3.34
C GLU A 117 2.75 -9.60 4.60
N LEU A 118 2.51 -10.17 5.77
CA LEU A 118 2.68 -9.48 7.05
C LEU A 118 4.12 -9.54 7.56
N LEU A 119 4.89 -10.50 7.07
CA LEU A 119 6.29 -10.74 7.44
C LEU A 119 7.20 -10.57 6.23
N ILE A 120 8.31 -9.88 6.45
CA ILE A 120 9.47 -9.91 5.56
C ILE A 120 10.50 -10.79 6.27
N GLY A 121 10.69 -12.02 5.77
CA GLY A 121 11.52 -13.03 6.42
C GLY A 121 10.73 -14.06 7.22
N GLU A 122 11.36 -15.23 7.50
CA GLU A 122 10.71 -16.39 8.12
C GLU A 122 10.86 -16.44 9.65
N SER A 123 11.62 -15.51 10.24
CA SER A 123 11.99 -15.58 11.66
C SER A 123 11.10 -14.69 12.52
N VAL A 124 10.22 -15.35 13.27
CA VAL A 124 9.44 -14.72 14.33
C VAL A 124 9.60 -15.46 15.64
N THR A 125 9.68 -14.73 16.74
CA THR A 125 9.64 -15.25 18.09
C THR A 125 8.33 -14.89 18.76
N GLY A 126 7.80 -15.81 19.60
CA GLY A 126 6.62 -15.52 20.41
C GLY A 126 6.92 -14.45 21.46
N THR A 127 5.88 -13.78 21.92
CA THR A 127 5.94 -12.87 23.07
C THR A 127 5.10 -13.41 24.23
N GLU A 128 5.03 -12.68 25.33
CA GLU A 128 4.12 -12.98 26.44
C GLU A 128 2.64 -12.95 26.05
N HIS A 129 2.33 -12.28 24.93
CA HIS A 129 0.97 -12.17 24.43
C HIS A 129 0.77 -13.13 23.23
N PRO A 130 -0.23 -14.03 23.26
CA PRO A 130 -0.40 -15.08 22.25
C PRO A 130 -0.68 -14.58 20.83
N LYS A 131 -1.16 -13.34 20.69
CA LYS A 131 -1.48 -12.71 19.40
C LYS A 131 -0.44 -11.67 18.94
N ILE A 132 0.70 -11.59 19.61
CA ILE A 132 1.77 -10.65 19.26
C ILE A 132 3.05 -11.44 19.12
N MET A 133 3.66 -11.39 17.96
CA MET A 133 4.96 -11.97 17.66
C MET A 133 6.00 -10.86 17.52
N ARG A 134 7.27 -11.19 17.72
CA ARG A 134 8.39 -10.29 17.43
C ARG A 134 9.11 -10.80 16.19
N ALA A 135 9.22 -9.95 15.16
CA ALA A 135 10.00 -10.25 13.97
C ALA A 135 11.49 -10.01 14.25
N GLU A 136 12.33 -10.92 13.76
CA GLU A 136 13.78 -10.75 13.69
C GLU A 136 14.12 -10.28 12.28
N GLU A 137 14.42 -9.00 12.14
CA GLU A 137 14.71 -8.39 10.85
C GLU A 137 16.15 -7.90 10.81
N GLU A 138 16.75 -7.99 9.63
CA GLU A 138 18.04 -7.39 9.39
C GLU A 138 17.96 -5.86 9.51
N THR A 139 18.98 -5.27 10.10
CA THR A 139 19.05 -3.84 10.34
C THR A 139 20.33 -3.26 9.76
N LEU A 140 20.22 -2.09 9.16
CA LEU A 140 21.38 -1.32 8.71
C LEU A 140 21.97 -0.54 9.88
N SER A 141 23.30 -0.38 9.88
CA SER A 141 23.93 0.59 10.79
C SER A 141 23.45 2.00 10.47
N TRP A 142 23.43 2.89 11.48
CA TRP A 142 23.02 4.28 11.27
C TRP A 142 23.84 4.97 10.18
N ASP A 143 25.15 4.77 10.15
CA ASP A 143 26.04 5.39 9.15
C ASP A 143 25.74 4.88 7.73
N SER A 144 25.34 3.62 7.58
CA SER A 144 24.92 3.08 6.28
C SER A 144 23.57 3.63 5.86
N LEU A 145 22.61 3.64 6.78
CA LEU A 145 21.28 4.19 6.52
C LEU A 145 21.35 5.67 6.15
N GLN A 146 22.15 6.48 6.88
CA GLN A 146 22.30 7.89 6.60
C GLN A 146 22.83 8.15 5.18
N ARG A 147 23.85 7.42 4.74
CA ARG A 147 24.34 7.52 3.34
C ARG A 147 23.29 7.18 2.30
N LEU A 148 22.48 6.16 2.56
CA LEU A 148 21.39 5.79 1.65
C LEU A 148 20.30 6.86 1.61
N LEU A 149 19.95 7.45 2.75
CA LEU A 149 18.98 8.55 2.83
C LEU A 149 19.46 9.81 2.09
N GLU A 150 20.73 10.18 2.21
CA GLU A 150 21.33 11.32 1.50
C GLU A 150 21.33 11.10 -0.03
N ARG A 151 21.63 9.88 -0.47
CA ARG A 151 21.54 9.50 -1.89
C ARG A 151 20.09 9.53 -2.38
N LEU A 152 19.18 8.99 -1.59
CA LEU A 152 17.75 8.97 -1.91
C LEU A 152 17.17 10.39 -2.01
N GLU A 153 17.51 11.27 -1.06
CA GLU A 153 17.11 12.68 -1.08
C GLU A 153 17.58 13.37 -2.36
N THR A 154 18.87 13.18 -2.70
CA THR A 154 19.46 13.73 -3.94
C THR A 154 18.76 13.21 -5.19
N ALA A 155 18.50 11.91 -5.24
CA ALA A 155 17.81 11.28 -6.37
C ALA A 155 16.36 11.78 -6.50
N CYS A 156 15.65 11.96 -5.39
CA CYS A 156 14.30 12.53 -5.38
C CYS A 156 14.27 13.98 -5.86
N GLN A 157 15.25 14.82 -5.43
CA GLN A 157 15.35 16.21 -5.88
C GLN A 157 15.60 16.33 -7.40
N ASN A 158 16.34 15.37 -7.95
CA ASN A 158 16.66 15.32 -9.38
C ASN A 158 15.67 14.50 -10.21
N ILE A 159 14.63 13.92 -9.59
CA ILE A 159 13.67 13.01 -10.23
C ILE A 159 14.40 11.85 -10.93
N ASP A 160 15.47 11.34 -10.32
CA ASP A 160 16.26 10.24 -10.84
C ASP A 160 15.67 8.89 -10.40
N LEU A 161 14.66 8.40 -11.13
CA LEU A 161 13.98 7.14 -10.83
C LEU A 161 14.92 5.92 -10.84
N PRO A 162 15.87 5.77 -11.76
CA PRO A 162 16.84 4.68 -11.72
C PRO A 162 17.65 4.64 -10.42
N GLU A 163 18.14 5.80 -9.95
CA GLU A 163 18.89 5.86 -8.70
C GLU A 163 18.00 5.66 -7.47
N ILE A 164 16.76 6.19 -7.46
CA ILE A 164 15.77 5.92 -6.42
C ILE A 164 15.56 4.41 -6.28
N ARG A 165 15.30 3.73 -7.41
CA ARG A 165 15.08 2.27 -7.43
C ARG A 165 16.30 1.51 -6.92
N LYS A 166 17.49 1.90 -7.35
CA LYS A 166 18.75 1.28 -6.91
C LYS A 166 18.97 1.44 -5.41
N VAL A 167 18.75 2.63 -4.88
CA VAL A 167 18.87 2.88 -3.43
C VAL A 167 17.87 2.06 -2.64
N LEU A 168 16.63 1.94 -3.10
CA LEU A 168 15.61 1.12 -2.43
C LEU A 168 15.96 -0.38 -2.45
N MET A 169 16.51 -0.89 -3.56
CA MET A 169 16.97 -2.28 -3.65
C MET A 169 18.19 -2.55 -2.74
N GLU A 170 19.04 -1.55 -2.52
CA GLU A 170 20.19 -1.64 -1.62
C GLU A 170 19.76 -1.52 -0.14
N ALA A 171 18.73 -0.72 0.14
CA ALA A 171 18.29 -0.40 1.50
C ALA A 171 17.33 -1.43 2.09
N VAL A 172 16.53 -2.09 1.26
CA VAL A 172 15.41 -2.94 1.69
C VAL A 172 15.63 -4.37 1.21
N ASP A 173 15.90 -5.25 2.17
CA ASP A 173 16.05 -6.68 1.88
C ASP A 173 14.78 -7.25 1.26
N GLY A 174 14.95 -8.11 0.23
CA GLY A 174 13.82 -8.72 -0.50
C GLY A 174 13.01 -7.75 -1.37
N PHE A 175 13.41 -6.49 -1.51
CA PHE A 175 12.74 -5.59 -2.45
C PHE A 175 13.19 -5.85 -3.89
N GLU A 176 12.38 -6.61 -4.62
CA GLU A 176 12.59 -6.95 -6.03
C GLU A 176 11.45 -6.35 -6.88
N PRO A 177 11.57 -5.12 -7.36
CA PRO A 177 10.55 -4.53 -8.22
C PRO A 177 10.47 -5.25 -9.56
N LYS A 178 9.31 -5.85 -9.86
CA LYS A 178 9.09 -6.70 -11.06
C LYS A 178 8.78 -5.89 -12.32
N GLU A 179 8.31 -4.67 -12.18
CA GLU A 179 7.89 -3.81 -13.30
C GLU A 179 8.91 -2.70 -13.51
N GLU A 180 8.99 -2.20 -14.75
CA GLU A 180 9.69 -0.95 -15.01
C GLU A 180 9.05 0.19 -14.22
N ALA A 181 9.86 1.16 -13.82
CA ALA A 181 9.36 2.32 -13.07
C ALA A 181 8.33 3.06 -13.92
N SER A 182 7.05 2.94 -13.58
CA SER A 182 5.95 3.64 -14.24
C SER A 182 5.54 4.83 -13.38
N ASP A 183 6.26 5.94 -13.51
CA ASP A 183 5.85 7.21 -12.93
C ASP A 183 5.43 8.15 -14.07
N PRO A 184 4.15 8.56 -14.15
CA PRO A 184 3.69 9.48 -15.18
C PRO A 184 4.47 10.81 -15.20
N LEU A 185 4.99 11.27 -14.06
CA LEU A 185 5.82 12.47 -13.98
C LEU A 185 7.21 12.23 -14.56
N TRP A 186 7.77 11.04 -14.35
CA TRP A 186 9.05 10.66 -14.94
C TRP A 186 8.96 10.56 -16.47
N GLU A 187 7.92 9.95 -17.00
CA GLU A 187 7.73 9.85 -18.45
C GLU A 187 7.66 11.22 -19.11
N ILE A 188 6.94 12.16 -18.50
CA ILE A 188 6.87 13.56 -18.96
C ILE A 188 8.23 14.25 -18.84
N TYR A 189 8.92 14.09 -17.73
CA TYR A 189 10.23 14.68 -17.48
C TYR A 189 11.28 14.13 -18.46
N TYR A 190 11.32 12.82 -18.64
CA TYR A 190 12.26 12.16 -19.55
C TYR A 190 11.99 12.49 -21.02
N ALA A 191 10.74 12.58 -21.42
CA ALA A 191 10.35 13.02 -22.76
C ALA A 191 10.80 14.48 -23.02
N ASN A 192 10.70 15.35 -22.02
CA ASN A 192 11.16 16.74 -22.14
C ASN A 192 12.68 16.88 -22.21
N LEU A 193 13.44 16.07 -21.45
CA LEU A 193 14.91 16.03 -21.51
C LEU A 193 15.45 15.58 -22.87
N HIS A 194 14.73 14.69 -23.56
CA HIS A 194 15.17 14.15 -24.85
C HIS A 194 14.53 14.85 -26.05
N SER A 195 13.57 15.76 -25.85
CA SER A 195 12.94 16.56 -26.89
C SER A 195 13.74 17.83 -27.25
N ASP A 196 14.75 18.21 -26.48
CA ASP A 196 15.57 19.41 -26.71
C ASP A 196 16.52 19.33 -27.91
N SER A 197 16.42 18.29 -28.75
CA SER A 197 17.15 18.23 -30.04
C SER A 197 16.30 18.60 -31.27
N THR A 198 14.97 18.79 -31.13
CA THR A 198 14.11 19.26 -32.24
C THR A 198 12.82 19.85 -31.70
N GLU A 199 12.64 21.18 -31.93
CA GLU A 199 11.43 21.96 -31.71
C GLU A 199 11.06 22.36 -30.27
N SER A 200 11.68 23.42 -29.83
CA SER A 200 11.35 24.14 -28.60
C SER A 200 10.56 25.40 -28.93
N SER A 201 9.36 25.56 -28.50
CA SER A 201 8.78 26.86 -28.07
C SER A 201 7.33 26.77 -27.55
N GLU A 202 6.51 25.83 -27.98
CA GLU A 202 5.09 25.80 -27.62
C GLU A 202 4.69 24.90 -26.44
N LYS A 203 5.57 24.00 -26.01
CA LYS A 203 5.29 23.07 -24.89
C LYS A 203 5.69 23.59 -23.51
N LEU A 204 6.53 24.58 -23.42
CA LEU A 204 6.96 25.20 -22.15
C LEU A 204 5.84 25.98 -21.42
N ALA A 205 4.83 26.46 -22.13
CA ALA A 205 3.70 27.16 -21.53
C ALA A 205 2.73 26.23 -20.77
N GLN A 206 2.72 24.93 -21.07
CA GLN A 206 1.87 23.96 -20.38
C GLN A 206 2.55 23.30 -19.16
N SER A 207 3.88 23.24 -19.12
CA SER A 207 4.62 22.67 -17.98
C SER A 207 4.64 23.60 -16.76
N SER A 208 4.61 24.92 -16.96
CA SER A 208 4.59 25.90 -15.85
C SER A 208 3.32 25.83 -14.99
N SER A 209 2.23 25.27 -15.50
CA SER A 209 1.00 25.07 -14.73
C SER A 209 1.03 23.81 -13.84
N ILE A 210 1.98 22.89 -14.06
CA ILE A 210 2.14 21.65 -13.30
C ILE A 210 3.08 21.86 -12.11
N GLU A 211 4.13 22.69 -12.27
CA GLU A 211 5.04 23.05 -11.17
C GLU A 211 4.35 23.71 -9.97
N GLN A 212 3.21 24.40 -10.21
CA GLN A 212 2.43 25.01 -9.11
C GLN A 212 1.61 24.00 -8.28
N LYS A 213 1.52 22.74 -8.69
CA LYS A 213 0.74 21.70 -7.97
C LYS A 213 1.60 20.73 -7.15
N VAL A 214 2.91 20.78 -7.28
CA VAL A 214 3.81 19.95 -6.46
C VAL A 214 4.20 20.74 -5.23
N THR A 215 3.47 20.58 -4.16
CA THR A 215 3.86 21.10 -2.83
C THR A 215 5.01 20.25 -2.32
N PRO A 216 6.18 20.80 -1.97
CA PRO A 216 7.26 20.01 -1.41
C PRO A 216 6.79 19.36 -0.10
N LEU A 217 6.90 18.05 -0.03
CA LEU A 217 6.56 17.22 1.15
C LEU A 217 7.45 17.51 2.38
N PHE A 218 8.49 18.32 2.21
CA PHE A 218 9.42 18.69 3.28
C PHE A 218 9.61 20.21 3.30
N LYS A 219 8.88 20.90 4.18
CA LYS A 219 9.31 22.18 4.74
C LYS A 219 9.85 21.92 6.14
N LYS A 220 11.09 22.40 6.38
CA LYS A 220 11.72 22.45 7.71
C LYS A 220 10.83 23.12 8.73
#